data_1c35fce4180a989ce1b21a4c2e807f40
#
_entry.id   1c35fce4180a989ce1b21a4c2e807f40
#
_cell.length_a   1.000
_cell.length_b   1.000
_cell.length_c   1.000
_cell.angle_alpha   90.00
_cell.angle_beta   90.00
_cell.angle_gamma   90.00
#
_symmetry.space_group_name_H-M   'P 1'
#
loop_
_entity.id
_entity.type
_entity.pdbx_description
1 polymer ?
#
loop_
_entity_poly.entity_id
_entity_poly.type
_entity_poly.pdbx_seq_one_letter_code
_entity_poly.pdbx_strand_id
1 'polypeptide(L)'
;LSSVEYRDKNHKLLKREEYTYSPSSSEEVWAPKIRNYYFNPDYSHPTRTMQPYNLWAQSYYLSKKVTTDYRAEGNIVDEERYAYTDYGVLSSLKSNKHGMEKEKQFKYANSFTDAVSVKMKGKYMVGMPIEHVELSAGKVVNASKTEYKDTLNMILPKRTLRFNSTTPKTLADYAGAYVQDIWFGKYTSRGRLLGYIRNNLPVSFLWAYNNLYPVAKIEGKTYEAVEKI
;
A
#
# COMPACT_ATOMS: atom_id res chain seq x y z
N LEU A 1 -4.45 0.94 -24.70
CA LEU A 1 -4.18 2.38 -24.54
C LEU A 1 -5.52 3.09 -24.42
N SER A 2 -5.69 3.91 -23.40
CA SER A 2 -6.85 4.79 -23.27
C SER A 2 -6.36 6.24 -23.21
N SER A 3 -7.13 7.15 -23.75
CA SER A 3 -6.82 8.58 -23.71
C SER A 3 -8.06 9.38 -23.34
N VAL A 4 -7.83 10.50 -22.66
CA VAL A 4 -8.85 11.50 -22.31
C VAL A 4 -8.38 12.85 -22.85
N GLU A 5 -9.24 13.53 -23.58
CA GLU A 5 -8.97 14.84 -24.14
C GLU A 5 -9.87 15.89 -23.49
N TYR A 6 -9.28 17.01 -23.12
CA TYR A 6 -9.95 18.18 -22.57
C TYR A 6 -9.90 19.31 -23.62
N ARG A 7 -11.06 19.83 -24.00
CA ARG A 7 -11.20 20.87 -25.03
C ARG A 7 -11.93 22.08 -24.47
N ASP A 8 -11.63 23.26 -25.02
CA ASP A 8 -12.38 24.48 -24.71
C ASP A 8 -13.74 24.51 -25.43
N LYS A 9 -14.51 25.60 -25.21
CA LYS A 9 -15.81 25.82 -25.86
C LYS A 9 -15.74 25.91 -27.39
N ASN A 10 -14.54 26.15 -27.96
CA ASN A 10 -14.30 26.21 -29.38
C ASN A 10 -13.70 24.93 -29.96
N HIS A 11 -13.77 23.80 -29.15
CA HIS A 11 -13.21 22.52 -29.50
C HIS A 11 -11.66 22.47 -29.60
N LYS A 12 -10.95 23.54 -29.20
CA LYS A 12 -9.49 23.54 -29.15
C LYS A 12 -8.99 22.62 -28.05
N LEU A 13 -8.02 21.78 -28.37
CA LEU A 13 -7.41 20.86 -27.42
C LEU A 13 -6.58 21.62 -26.38
N LEU A 14 -6.91 21.48 -25.10
CA LEU A 14 -6.21 22.13 -23.99
C LEU A 14 -5.28 21.16 -23.27
N LYS A 15 -5.73 19.91 -23.10
CA LYS A 15 -4.99 18.88 -22.37
C LYS A 15 -5.33 17.50 -22.93
N ARG A 16 -4.34 16.61 -22.95
CA ARG A 16 -4.53 15.20 -23.26
C ARG A 16 -3.86 14.34 -22.20
N GLU A 17 -4.53 13.32 -21.74
CA GLU A 17 -3.99 12.28 -20.86
C GLU A 17 -4.00 10.95 -21.58
N GLU A 18 -2.87 10.26 -21.59
CA GLU A 18 -2.70 8.95 -22.22
C GLU A 18 -2.30 7.93 -21.15
N TYR A 19 -2.99 6.80 -21.11
CA TYR A 19 -2.80 5.77 -20.13
C TYR A 19 -2.34 4.48 -20.81
N THR A 20 -1.24 3.91 -20.32
CA THR A 20 -0.74 2.61 -20.75
C THR A 20 -0.90 1.60 -19.60
N TYR A 21 -1.47 0.46 -19.90
CA TYR A 21 -1.66 -0.62 -18.94
C TYR A 21 -0.78 -1.80 -19.32
N SER A 22 -0.22 -2.45 -18.31
CA SER A 22 0.51 -3.71 -18.47
C SER A 22 -0.28 -4.82 -17.81
N PRO A 23 -0.37 -6.00 -18.44
CA PRO A 23 -1.02 -7.15 -17.81
C PRO A 23 -0.21 -7.62 -16.61
N SER A 24 -0.91 -8.11 -15.59
CA SER A 24 -0.29 -8.94 -14.55
C SER A 24 0.10 -10.30 -15.13
N SER A 25 0.84 -11.11 -14.37
CA SER A 25 0.95 -12.53 -14.65
C SER A 25 -0.46 -13.13 -14.76
N SER A 26 -0.73 -13.87 -15.82
CA SER A 26 -1.98 -14.60 -15.96
C SER A 26 -1.97 -15.79 -15.00
N GLU A 27 -2.99 -15.92 -14.18
CA GLU A 27 -3.23 -17.11 -13.38
C GLU A 27 -4.30 -17.97 -14.06
N GLU A 28 -3.98 -19.26 -14.23
CA GLU A 28 -4.91 -20.26 -14.69
C GLU A 28 -5.54 -20.92 -13.46
N VAL A 29 -6.84 -20.74 -13.30
CA VAL A 29 -7.58 -21.34 -12.18
C VAL A 29 -8.46 -22.46 -12.73
N TRP A 30 -8.26 -23.67 -12.21
CA TRP A 30 -9.09 -24.82 -12.54
C TRP A 30 -10.43 -24.72 -11.80
N ALA A 31 -11.51 -24.70 -12.56
CA ALA A 31 -12.87 -24.71 -12.02
C ALA A 31 -13.62 -25.97 -12.46
N PRO A 32 -14.30 -26.67 -11.57
CA PRO A 32 -15.13 -27.80 -11.94
C PRO A 32 -16.43 -27.34 -12.59
N LYS A 33 -16.71 -27.83 -13.80
CA LYS A 33 -18.02 -27.67 -14.44
C LYS A 33 -18.83 -28.95 -14.25
N ILE A 34 -19.94 -28.85 -13.54
CA ILE A 34 -20.88 -29.95 -13.43
C ILE A 34 -21.76 -29.94 -14.69
N ARG A 35 -21.60 -30.96 -15.54
CA ARG A 35 -22.55 -31.22 -16.63
C ARG A 35 -23.59 -32.23 -16.14
N ASN A 36 -24.85 -31.83 -16.13
CA ASN A 36 -25.95 -32.75 -16.03
C ASN A 36 -26.18 -33.34 -17.42
N TYR A 37 -25.86 -34.62 -17.61
CA TYR A 37 -26.30 -35.29 -18.83
C TYR A 37 -27.79 -35.58 -18.71
N TYR A 38 -28.50 -35.37 -19.84
CA TYR A 38 -29.90 -35.66 -19.97
C TYR A 38 -30.20 -37.13 -19.65
N PHE A 39 -31.30 -37.32 -18.98
CA PHE A 39 -31.90 -38.59 -18.63
C PHE A 39 -31.97 -39.51 -19.85
N ASN A 40 -31.19 -40.59 -19.88
CA ASN A 40 -31.49 -41.72 -20.69
C ASN A 40 -32.47 -42.61 -19.87
N PRO A 41 -33.70 -42.87 -20.32
CA PRO A 41 -34.67 -43.63 -19.56
C PRO A 41 -34.24 -45.04 -19.17
N ASP A 42 -33.21 -45.57 -19.82
CA ASP A 42 -32.64 -46.90 -19.58
C ASP A 42 -31.61 -46.97 -18.44
N TYR A 43 -31.22 -45.81 -17.86
CA TYR A 43 -30.31 -45.75 -16.75
C TYR A 43 -30.99 -45.22 -15.48
N SER A 44 -31.05 -46.03 -14.46
CA SER A 44 -31.73 -45.75 -13.19
C SER A 44 -31.02 -44.65 -12.33
N HIS A 45 -29.89 -44.10 -12.78
CA HIS A 45 -29.12 -43.09 -12.05
C HIS A 45 -28.59 -42.02 -13.00
N PRO A 46 -28.79 -40.72 -12.69
CA PRO A 46 -28.19 -39.65 -13.47
C PRO A 46 -26.67 -39.62 -13.30
N THR A 47 -25.92 -39.87 -14.34
CA THR A 47 -24.47 -39.75 -14.34
C THR A 47 -24.09 -38.26 -14.38
N ARG A 48 -23.60 -37.75 -13.26
CA ARG A 48 -22.97 -36.43 -13.19
C ARG A 48 -21.51 -36.54 -13.56
N THR A 49 -21.08 -35.94 -14.64
CA THR A 49 -19.66 -35.82 -14.96
C THR A 49 -19.15 -34.45 -14.59
N MET A 50 -18.06 -34.40 -13.84
CA MET A 50 -17.30 -33.19 -13.64
C MET A 50 -16.32 -33.05 -14.80
N GLN A 51 -16.41 -31.96 -15.52
CA GLN A 51 -15.44 -31.61 -16.55
C GLN A 51 -14.67 -30.40 -16.08
N PRO A 52 -13.35 -30.51 -15.87
CA PRO A 52 -12.54 -29.35 -15.55
C PRO A 52 -12.50 -28.37 -16.72
N TYR A 53 -12.53 -27.10 -16.43
CA TYR A 53 -12.27 -26.04 -17.39
C TYR A 53 -11.38 -24.97 -16.76
N ASN A 54 -10.60 -24.33 -17.60
CA ASN A 54 -9.67 -23.30 -17.15
C ASN A 54 -10.36 -21.95 -17.17
N LEU A 55 -10.28 -21.25 -16.04
CA LEU A 55 -10.59 -19.83 -15.93
C LEU A 55 -9.29 -19.06 -16.02
N TRP A 56 -9.19 -18.16 -16.97
CA TRP A 56 -8.09 -17.23 -17.08
C TRP A 56 -8.45 -15.95 -16.34
N ALA A 57 -7.69 -15.64 -15.29
CA ALA A 57 -7.78 -14.37 -14.61
C ALA A 57 -6.55 -13.53 -14.93
N GLN A 58 -6.74 -12.35 -15.49
CA GLN A 58 -5.67 -11.42 -15.78
C GLN A 58 -6.08 -10.02 -15.32
N SER A 59 -5.25 -9.41 -14.47
CA SER A 59 -5.43 -8.02 -14.05
C SER A 59 -4.55 -7.12 -14.91
N TYR A 60 -4.98 -5.89 -15.13
CA TYR A 60 -4.21 -4.87 -15.83
C TYR A 60 -3.89 -3.74 -14.86
N TYR A 61 -2.60 -3.39 -14.79
CA TYR A 61 -2.13 -2.30 -13.93
C TYR A 61 -1.70 -1.12 -14.80
N LEU A 62 -2.02 0.09 -14.34
CA LEU A 62 -1.53 1.31 -14.97
C LEU A 62 -0.01 1.35 -14.88
N SER A 63 0.69 1.25 -16.00
CA SER A 63 2.17 1.26 -16.04
C SER A 63 2.73 2.64 -16.38
N LYS A 64 1.98 3.45 -17.14
CA LYS A 64 2.42 4.78 -17.57
C LYS A 64 1.23 5.70 -17.78
N LYS A 65 1.38 6.95 -17.33
CA LYS A 65 0.50 8.07 -17.66
C LYS A 65 1.32 9.19 -18.27
N VAL A 66 0.88 9.71 -19.42
CA VAL A 66 1.46 10.91 -20.04
C VAL A 66 0.39 11.98 -20.06
N THR A 67 0.72 13.16 -19.57
CA THR A 67 -0.15 14.32 -19.59
C THR A 67 0.49 15.37 -20.49
N THR A 68 -0.21 15.82 -21.52
CA THR A 68 0.23 16.88 -22.41
C THR A 68 -0.69 18.07 -22.26
N ASP A 69 -0.16 19.19 -21.78
CA ASP A 69 -0.85 20.48 -21.73
C ASP A 69 -0.46 21.29 -22.97
N TYR A 70 -1.45 21.65 -23.77
CA TYR A 70 -1.27 22.40 -25.01
C TYR A 70 -1.38 23.91 -24.74
N ARG A 71 -0.26 24.62 -24.88
CA ARG A 71 -0.17 26.06 -24.65
C ARG A 71 0.26 26.80 -25.90
N ALA A 72 0.04 28.10 -25.95
CA ALA A 72 0.45 28.92 -27.07
C ALA A 72 1.98 28.99 -27.25
N GLU A 73 2.71 28.89 -26.14
CA GLU A 73 4.18 29.00 -26.07
C GLU A 73 4.90 27.63 -26.19
N GLY A 74 4.16 26.56 -26.41
CA GLY A 74 4.67 25.20 -26.53
C GLY A 74 4.00 24.23 -25.57
N ASN A 75 4.05 22.95 -25.90
CA ASN A 75 3.41 21.90 -25.09
C ASN A 75 4.28 21.56 -23.89
N ILE A 76 3.63 21.34 -22.76
CA ILE A 76 4.26 20.78 -21.57
C ILE A 76 3.86 19.31 -21.46
N VAL A 77 4.85 18.44 -21.34
CA VAL A 77 4.66 16.99 -21.22
C VAL A 77 5.15 16.53 -19.87
N ASP A 78 4.23 15.97 -19.09
CA ASP A 78 4.51 15.32 -17.81
C ASP A 78 4.33 13.81 -17.95
N GLU A 79 5.25 13.04 -17.41
CA GLU A 79 5.21 11.60 -17.45
C GLU A 79 5.22 11.00 -16.04
N GLU A 80 4.36 10.00 -15.81
CA GLU A 80 4.33 9.20 -14.59
C GLU A 80 4.45 7.72 -14.96
N ARG A 81 5.34 6.99 -14.28
CA ARG A 81 5.54 5.55 -14.43
C ARG A 81 5.30 4.85 -13.12
N TYR A 82 4.58 3.74 -13.19
CA TYR A 82 4.14 2.95 -12.06
C TYR A 82 4.74 1.55 -12.14
N ALA A 83 5.27 1.06 -11.02
CA ALA A 83 5.68 -0.33 -10.88
C ALA A 83 4.95 -0.97 -9.70
N TYR A 84 4.76 -2.27 -9.76
CA TYR A 84 3.98 -3.04 -8.79
C TYR A 84 4.78 -4.23 -8.30
N THR A 85 4.44 -4.71 -7.11
CA THR A 85 4.95 -5.98 -6.59
C THR A 85 4.19 -7.15 -7.23
N ASP A 86 4.67 -8.38 -7.01
CA ASP A 86 3.98 -9.61 -7.43
C ASP A 86 2.57 -9.76 -6.83
N TYR A 87 2.29 -9.03 -5.75
CA TYR A 87 0.95 -8.97 -5.11
C TYR A 87 0.06 -7.85 -5.67
N GLY A 88 0.47 -7.16 -6.74
CA GLY A 88 -0.30 -6.11 -7.38
C GLY A 88 -0.38 -4.80 -6.59
N VAL A 89 0.45 -4.61 -5.56
CA VAL A 89 0.52 -3.35 -4.82
C VAL A 89 1.62 -2.44 -5.38
N LEU A 90 1.38 -1.13 -5.39
CA LEU A 90 2.30 -0.14 -5.96
C LEU A 90 3.65 -0.16 -5.25
N SER A 91 4.73 -0.48 -5.96
CA SER A 91 6.09 -0.50 -5.42
C SER A 91 6.87 0.78 -5.71
N SER A 92 6.63 1.42 -6.84
CA SER A 92 7.20 2.74 -7.12
C SER A 92 6.33 3.58 -8.06
N LEU A 93 6.46 4.89 -7.88
CA LEU A 93 5.92 5.92 -8.76
C LEU A 93 7.04 6.89 -9.12
N LYS A 94 7.45 6.90 -10.39
CA LYS A 94 8.38 7.89 -10.93
C LYS A 94 7.59 8.95 -11.68
N SER A 95 7.88 10.21 -11.44
CA SER A 95 7.28 11.32 -12.15
C SER A 95 8.35 12.27 -12.66
N ASN A 96 8.21 12.69 -13.91
CA ASN A 96 8.96 13.78 -14.47
C ASN A 96 7.98 14.90 -14.83
N LYS A 97 8.00 15.96 -14.02
CA LYS A 97 7.14 17.13 -14.19
C LYS A 97 8.00 18.36 -14.39
N HIS A 98 7.83 19.01 -15.55
CA HIS A 98 8.62 20.20 -15.93
C HIS A 98 10.14 19.96 -15.82
N GLY A 99 10.62 18.79 -16.20
CA GLY A 99 12.04 18.42 -16.09
C GLY A 99 12.54 18.07 -14.69
N MET A 100 11.65 18.09 -13.68
CA MET A 100 11.99 17.66 -12.32
C MET A 100 11.61 16.21 -12.11
N GLU A 101 12.62 15.37 -11.91
CA GLU A 101 12.44 13.97 -11.60
C GLU A 101 12.17 13.77 -10.10
N LYS A 102 11.06 13.10 -9.80
CA LYS A 102 10.71 12.65 -8.46
C LYS A 102 10.34 11.19 -8.50
N GLU A 103 10.69 10.47 -7.43
CA GLU A 103 10.33 9.06 -7.27
C GLU A 103 9.80 8.83 -5.87
N LYS A 104 8.74 8.02 -5.77
CA LYS A 104 8.23 7.47 -4.51
C LYS A 104 8.42 5.96 -4.55
N GLN A 105 9.03 5.41 -3.53
CA GLN A 105 9.21 3.97 -3.37
C GLN A 105 8.47 3.48 -2.14
N PHE A 106 7.82 2.33 -2.25
CA PHE A 106 7.09 1.69 -1.17
C PHE A 106 7.66 0.29 -0.96
N LYS A 107 8.02 -0.02 0.28
CA LYS A 107 8.47 -1.36 0.66
C LYS A 107 7.44 -1.99 1.59
N TYR A 108 7.14 -3.24 1.33
CA TYR A 108 6.14 -4.04 2.03
C TYR A 108 6.81 -5.21 2.74
N ALA A 109 6.05 -6.05 3.42
CA ALA A 109 6.58 -7.20 4.14
C ALA A 109 7.44 -8.15 3.28
N ASN A 110 7.15 -8.24 1.97
CA ASN A 110 7.94 -9.04 1.03
C ASN A 110 9.34 -8.46 0.74
N SER A 111 9.58 -7.19 1.05
CA SER A 111 10.89 -6.53 0.87
C SER A 111 11.84 -6.76 2.05
N PHE A 112 11.40 -7.46 3.11
CA PHE A 112 12.15 -7.67 4.34
C PHE A 112 12.23 -9.15 4.69
N THR A 113 13.28 -9.52 5.44
CA THR A 113 13.57 -10.92 5.83
C THR A 113 13.50 -11.16 7.33
N ASP A 114 13.19 -10.13 8.13
CA ASP A 114 13.04 -10.28 9.58
C ASP A 114 11.81 -11.12 9.94
N ALA A 115 11.82 -11.70 11.15
CA ALA A 115 10.80 -12.65 11.58
C ALA A 115 9.37 -12.07 11.58
N VAL A 116 9.23 -10.76 11.88
CA VAL A 116 7.92 -10.10 11.88
C VAL A 116 7.40 -9.94 10.46
N SER A 117 8.24 -9.50 9.53
CA SER A 117 7.89 -9.38 8.11
C SER A 117 7.56 -10.73 7.47
N VAL A 118 8.29 -11.79 7.84
CA VAL A 118 7.96 -13.16 7.40
C VAL A 118 6.59 -13.58 7.92
N LYS A 119 6.26 -13.28 9.18
CA LYS A 119 4.95 -13.58 9.77
C LYS A 119 3.84 -12.73 9.13
N MET A 120 4.12 -11.46 8.79
CA MET A 120 3.18 -10.60 8.04
C MET A 120 2.81 -11.23 6.69
N LYS A 121 3.81 -11.73 5.94
CA LYS A 121 3.57 -12.45 4.67
C LYS A 121 2.66 -13.67 4.88
N GLY A 122 2.96 -14.49 5.87
CA GLY A 122 2.15 -15.68 6.20
C GLY A 122 0.71 -15.35 6.63
N LYS A 123 0.45 -14.11 7.08
CA LYS A 123 -0.89 -13.60 7.40
C LYS A 123 -1.50 -12.76 6.27
N TYR A 124 -0.95 -12.78 5.06
CA TYR A 124 -1.37 -11.98 3.89
C TYR A 124 -1.41 -10.46 4.14
N MET A 125 -0.60 -9.95 5.06
CA MET A 125 -0.46 -8.50 5.32
C MET A 125 0.54 -7.87 4.33
N VAL A 126 0.34 -8.12 3.04
CA VAL A 126 1.28 -7.75 1.96
C VAL A 126 1.00 -6.38 1.34
N GLY A 127 -0.18 -5.82 1.57
CA GLY A 127 -0.59 -4.52 1.03
C GLY A 127 -0.31 -3.32 1.96
N MET A 128 0.24 -3.54 3.15
CA MET A 128 0.57 -2.48 4.10
C MET A 128 2.00 -1.99 3.86
N PRO A 129 2.24 -0.73 3.47
CA PRO A 129 3.58 -0.22 3.30
C PRO A 129 4.29 -0.13 4.65
N ILE A 130 5.46 -0.76 4.76
CA ILE A 130 6.34 -0.71 5.93
C ILE A 130 7.27 0.50 5.84
N GLU A 131 7.76 0.80 4.64
CA GLU A 131 8.65 1.91 4.40
C GLU A 131 8.22 2.67 3.13
N HIS A 132 8.24 3.98 3.22
CA HIS A 132 8.01 4.90 2.11
C HIS A 132 9.22 5.82 1.97
N VAL A 133 9.74 5.96 0.76
CA VAL A 133 10.92 6.79 0.45
C VAL A 133 10.58 7.71 -0.71
N GLU A 134 10.86 9.00 -0.55
CA GLU A 134 10.71 10.00 -1.61
C GLU A 134 12.09 10.49 -2.07
N LEU A 135 12.30 10.44 -3.37
CA LEU A 135 13.52 10.90 -4.00
C LEU A 135 13.24 12.12 -4.88
N SER A 136 14.21 13.01 -4.94
CA SER A 136 14.27 14.12 -5.90
C SER A 136 15.65 14.11 -6.52
N ALA A 137 15.72 14.10 -7.85
CA ALA A 137 16.98 13.98 -8.60
C ALA A 137 17.89 12.83 -8.10
N GLY A 138 17.29 11.66 -7.84
CA GLY A 138 17.98 10.46 -7.37
C GLY A 138 18.43 10.46 -5.90
N LYS A 139 18.15 11.53 -5.14
CA LYS A 139 18.50 11.64 -3.72
C LYS A 139 17.26 11.57 -2.83
N VAL A 140 17.37 10.90 -1.69
CA VAL A 140 16.30 10.81 -0.68
C VAL A 140 16.13 12.16 0.00
N VAL A 141 14.93 12.70 -0.09
CA VAL A 141 14.52 13.97 0.52
C VAL A 141 13.53 13.77 1.66
N ASN A 142 12.80 12.65 1.65
CA ASN A 142 11.88 12.28 2.71
C ASN A 142 11.78 10.75 2.80
N ALA A 143 11.61 10.22 3.99
CA ALA A 143 11.29 8.81 4.19
C ALA A 143 10.59 8.58 5.53
N SER A 144 9.76 7.57 5.58
CA SER A 144 9.11 7.10 6.81
C SER A 144 9.11 5.57 6.85
N LYS A 145 9.22 5.02 8.05
CA LYS A 145 9.19 3.57 8.27
C LYS A 145 8.38 3.25 9.50
N THR A 146 7.52 2.23 9.41
CA THR A 146 6.80 1.66 10.54
C THR A 146 7.45 0.32 10.91
N GLU A 147 7.96 0.20 12.12
CA GLU A 147 8.37 -1.07 12.67
C GLU A 147 7.19 -1.72 13.38
N TYR A 148 7.04 -3.01 13.18
CA TYR A 148 5.98 -3.82 13.79
C TYR A 148 6.55 -4.72 14.88
N LYS A 149 5.69 -5.19 15.77
CA LYS A 149 5.99 -6.22 16.77
C LYS A 149 4.95 -7.32 16.72
N ASP A 150 5.39 -8.54 16.95
CA ASP A 150 4.52 -9.69 17.17
C ASP A 150 4.18 -9.75 18.66
N THR A 151 2.95 -9.51 19.00
CA THR A 151 2.46 -9.51 20.39
C THR A 151 0.98 -9.84 20.42
N LEU A 152 0.52 -10.48 21.48
CA LEU A 152 -0.89 -10.84 21.66
C LEU A 152 -1.44 -11.65 20.46
N ASN A 153 -0.63 -12.47 19.83
CA ASN A 153 -0.96 -13.18 18.59
C ASN A 153 -1.31 -12.27 17.39
N MET A 154 -0.97 -10.99 17.48
CA MET A 154 -1.21 -9.97 16.47
C MET A 154 0.08 -9.29 16.06
N ILE A 155 0.12 -8.82 14.82
CA ILE A 155 1.17 -7.94 14.33
C ILE A 155 0.69 -6.51 14.53
N LEU A 156 1.35 -5.79 15.43
CA LEU A 156 0.96 -4.44 15.82
C LEU A 156 2.13 -3.46 15.61
N PRO A 157 1.87 -2.18 15.32
CA PRO A 157 2.91 -1.16 15.24
C PRO A 157 3.71 -1.08 16.54
N LYS A 158 5.04 -0.99 16.42
CA LYS A 158 5.97 -0.79 17.54
C LYS A 158 6.40 0.67 17.63
N ARG A 159 6.82 1.21 16.50
CA ARG A 159 7.21 2.63 16.36
C ARG A 159 7.14 3.07 14.91
N THR A 160 7.02 4.37 14.70
CA THR A 160 7.31 4.98 13.40
C THR A 160 8.61 5.75 13.48
N LEU A 161 9.33 5.69 12.38
CA LEU A 161 10.57 6.40 12.14
C LEU A 161 10.33 7.40 11.02
N ARG A 162 10.92 8.58 11.10
CA ARG A 162 10.93 9.57 10.04
C ARG A 162 12.36 9.91 9.64
N PHE A 163 12.54 10.21 8.39
CA PHE A 163 13.79 10.75 7.90
C PHE A 163 14.04 12.14 8.50
N ASN A 164 15.25 12.35 9.00
CA ASN A 164 15.66 13.62 9.60
C ASN A 164 17.11 13.93 9.18
N SER A 165 17.23 14.62 8.07
CA SER A 165 18.52 15.07 7.56
C SER A 165 18.35 16.46 6.95
N THR A 166 19.29 17.34 7.21
CA THR A 166 19.34 18.69 6.63
C THR A 166 19.82 18.67 5.17
N THR A 167 20.39 17.54 4.73
CA THR A 167 20.88 17.36 3.37
C THR A 167 20.31 16.09 2.75
N PRO A 168 19.98 16.12 1.44
CA PRO A 168 19.55 14.93 0.72
C PRO A 168 20.59 13.81 0.82
N LYS A 169 20.16 12.56 1.05
CA LYS A 169 21.00 11.37 1.18
C LYS A 169 20.88 10.46 -0.03
N THR A 170 21.88 9.60 -0.22
CA THR A 170 21.78 8.52 -1.20
C THR A 170 20.86 7.41 -0.69
N LEU A 171 20.39 6.52 -1.58
CA LEU A 171 19.67 5.31 -1.17
C LEU A 171 20.49 4.34 -0.33
N ALA A 172 21.83 4.44 -0.36
CA ALA A 172 22.70 3.64 0.49
C ALA A 172 22.76 4.17 1.94
N ASP A 173 22.68 5.50 2.12
CA ASP A 173 23.01 6.14 3.39
C ASP A 173 21.80 6.66 4.18
N TYR A 174 20.62 6.76 3.55
CA TYR A 174 19.45 7.41 4.18
C TYR A 174 18.96 6.68 5.44
N ALA A 175 19.17 5.38 5.54
CA ALA A 175 18.69 4.58 6.68
C ALA A 175 19.33 5.01 8.01
N GLY A 176 20.56 5.53 7.97
CA GLY A 176 21.23 6.10 9.15
C GLY A 176 20.65 7.44 9.63
N ALA A 177 19.81 8.09 8.83
CA ALA A 177 19.16 9.36 9.16
C ALA A 177 17.73 9.20 9.73
N TYR A 178 17.30 7.99 10.05
CA TYR A 178 16.02 7.78 10.71
C TYR A 178 16.08 8.16 12.18
N VAL A 179 15.08 8.95 12.61
CA VAL A 179 14.80 9.23 14.02
C VAL A 179 13.41 8.74 14.38
N GLN A 180 13.22 8.38 15.64
CA GLN A 180 11.91 7.98 16.13
C GLN A 180 10.93 9.16 16.09
N ASP A 181 9.76 8.96 15.47
CA ASP A 181 8.67 9.94 15.49
C ASP A 181 7.64 9.56 16.55
N ILE A 182 7.11 8.34 16.49
CA ILE A 182 6.11 7.85 17.42
C ILE A 182 6.58 6.51 18.00
N TRP A 183 6.44 6.37 19.31
CA TRP A 183 6.55 5.09 20.02
C TRP A 183 5.17 4.63 20.45
N PHE A 184 4.74 3.46 19.98
CA PHE A 184 3.48 2.84 20.42
C PHE A 184 3.74 1.96 21.65
N GLY A 185 3.23 2.39 22.79
CA GLY A 185 3.50 1.74 24.07
C GLY A 185 2.78 0.40 24.23
N LYS A 186 1.60 0.44 24.80
CA LYS A 186 0.79 -0.72 25.13
C LYS A 186 -0.45 -0.85 24.26
N TYR A 187 -0.95 -2.08 24.22
CA TYR A 187 -2.18 -2.45 23.54
C TYR A 187 -3.06 -3.28 24.48
N THR A 188 -4.36 -3.21 24.31
CA THR A 188 -5.30 -4.13 24.95
C THR A 188 -5.12 -5.55 24.38
N SER A 189 -5.69 -6.55 25.03
CA SER A 189 -5.74 -7.93 24.50
C SER A 189 -6.42 -8.05 23.13
N ARG A 190 -7.20 -7.06 22.74
CA ARG A 190 -7.85 -6.96 21.40
C ARG A 190 -7.07 -6.12 20.39
N GLY A 191 -5.83 -5.72 20.70
CA GLY A 191 -4.98 -4.91 19.81
C GLY A 191 -5.35 -3.44 19.71
N ARG A 192 -6.17 -2.91 20.66
CA ARG A 192 -6.47 -1.48 20.71
C ARG A 192 -5.32 -0.74 21.39
N LEU A 193 -4.91 0.38 20.80
CA LEU A 193 -3.80 1.18 21.34
C LEU A 193 -4.21 1.83 22.67
N LEU A 194 -3.43 1.62 23.73
CA LEU A 194 -3.62 2.25 25.05
C LEU A 194 -2.85 3.55 25.17
N GLY A 195 -1.77 3.73 24.44
CA GLY A 195 -1.04 4.98 24.45
C GLY A 195 0.17 4.99 23.52
N TYR A 196 0.61 6.18 23.19
CA TYR A 196 1.81 6.43 22.40
C TYR A 196 2.60 7.61 22.96
N ILE A 197 3.87 7.70 22.58
CA ILE A 197 4.74 8.86 22.87
C ILE A 197 5.15 9.48 21.54
N ARG A 198 4.98 10.78 21.40
CA ARG A 198 5.46 11.57 20.28
C ARG A 198 6.14 12.83 20.79
N ASN A 199 7.37 13.10 20.34
CA ASN A 199 8.16 14.25 20.80
C ASN A 199 8.24 14.34 22.35
N ASN A 200 8.46 13.21 23.02
CA ASN A 200 8.46 13.07 24.47
C ASN A 200 7.12 13.40 25.17
N LEU A 201 6.05 13.66 24.41
CA LEU A 201 4.72 13.88 24.96
C LEU A 201 3.94 12.57 24.93
N PRO A 202 3.59 11.99 26.09
CA PRO A 202 2.76 10.79 26.15
C PRO A 202 1.28 11.17 25.88
N VAL A 203 0.61 10.27 25.18
CA VAL A 203 -0.84 10.35 24.93
C VAL A 203 -1.43 8.99 25.28
N SER A 204 -2.49 8.97 26.03
CA SER A 204 -3.17 7.77 26.51
C SER A 204 -4.63 7.74 26.07
N PHE A 205 -5.15 6.56 25.85
CA PHE A 205 -6.54 6.29 25.50
C PHE A 205 -7.20 5.43 26.57
N LEU A 206 -8.35 5.86 27.05
CA LEU A 206 -9.24 5.03 27.85
C LEU A 206 -10.29 4.40 26.94
N TRP A 207 -10.53 3.13 27.15
CA TRP A 207 -11.48 2.34 26.38
C TRP A 207 -12.57 1.79 27.30
N ALA A 208 -13.81 1.88 26.88
CA ALA A 208 -14.97 1.31 27.58
C ALA A 208 -15.68 0.25 26.72
N TYR A 209 -16.75 -0.30 27.26
CA TYR A 209 -17.57 -1.30 26.63
C TYR A 209 -16.74 -2.50 26.13
N ASN A 210 -15.95 -3.05 27.05
CA ASN A 210 -15.09 -4.20 26.76
C ASN A 210 -14.03 -3.88 25.66
N ASN A 211 -13.43 -2.69 25.75
CA ASN A 211 -12.44 -2.16 24.80
C ASN A 211 -12.96 -1.97 23.37
N LEU A 212 -14.25 -1.72 23.21
CA LEU A 212 -14.83 -1.47 21.86
C LEU A 212 -14.72 -0.02 21.44
N TYR A 213 -14.95 0.93 22.38
CA TYR A 213 -14.99 2.35 22.10
C TYR A 213 -13.98 3.15 22.92
N PRO A 214 -13.22 4.07 22.29
CA PRO A 214 -12.41 5.02 23.03
C PRO A 214 -13.33 6.06 23.69
N VAL A 215 -13.20 6.22 24.99
CA VAL A 215 -14.02 7.17 25.77
C VAL A 215 -13.27 8.40 26.18
N ALA A 216 -11.93 8.34 26.24
CA ALA A 216 -11.11 9.51 26.51
C ALA A 216 -9.75 9.42 25.82
N LYS A 217 -9.22 10.58 25.40
CA LYS A 217 -7.84 10.82 25.00
C LYS A 217 -7.24 11.80 26.00
N ILE A 218 -6.12 11.44 26.59
CA ILE A 218 -5.44 12.20 27.65
C ILE A 218 -4.02 12.49 27.17
N GLU A 219 -3.65 13.77 27.14
CA GLU A 219 -2.31 14.20 26.74
C GLU A 219 -1.46 14.55 27.99
N GLY A 220 -0.16 14.32 27.91
CA GLY A 220 0.81 14.61 28.98
C GLY A 220 0.86 13.55 30.07
N LYS A 221 0.11 12.45 30.00
CA LYS A 221 0.15 11.33 30.95
C LYS A 221 0.30 10.00 30.24
N THR A 222 1.10 9.10 30.82
CA THR A 222 1.19 7.71 30.35
C THR A 222 -0.06 6.93 30.76
N TYR A 223 -0.34 5.82 30.06
CA TYR A 223 -1.49 4.97 30.36
C TYR A 223 -1.45 4.46 31.82
N GLU A 224 -0.29 4.08 32.32
CA GLU A 224 -0.10 3.58 33.69
C GLU A 224 -0.41 4.64 34.75
N ALA A 225 -0.20 5.92 34.43
CA ALA A 225 -0.55 7.01 35.33
C ALA A 225 -2.05 7.33 35.33
N VAL A 226 -2.73 7.06 34.20
CA VAL A 226 -4.16 7.30 34.03
C VAL A 226 -5.00 6.15 34.57
N GLU A 227 -4.53 4.90 34.42
CA GLU A 227 -5.21 3.69 34.91
C GLU A 227 -5.35 3.63 36.43
N LYS A 228 -4.53 4.40 37.16
CA LYS A 228 -4.52 4.46 38.63
C LYS A 228 -5.45 5.53 39.21
N ILE A 229 -6.11 6.31 38.38
CA ILE A 229 -7.09 7.32 38.79
C ILE A 229 -8.50 6.74 38.77
#